data_18723f60fe93c8ad83bbd66e73f42183
#
_entry.id   18723f60fe93c8ad83bbd66e73f42183
#
_cell.length_a   1.000
_cell.length_b   1.000
_cell.length_c   1.000
_cell.angle_alpha   90.00
_cell.angle_beta   90.00
_cell.angle_gamma   90.00
#
_symmetry.space_group_name_H-M   'P 1'
#
loop_
_entity.id
_entity.type
_entity.pdbx_description
1 polymer ?
#
loop_
_entity_poly.entity_id
_entity_poly.type
_entity_poly.pdbx_seq_one_letter_code
_entity_poly.pdbx_strand_id
1 'polypeptide(L)'
;MKKLLLVASISLLSGCHLFTQSGTSTTTSQPQTSVDTLTAKHFVGRWNCEMDGGKVGSSNQVNLGEDGVAKYVGLIAMPKENPAFQFEVTRDGTWSFANNTLAYVFKKSSVKRAHTDAMLNNINSDKDVQAMEKEYFSSVKAQMSKANQKPIMLKVSNFSQHRFTISQTVGNSERSGHCSRPMAN
;
A
#
# COMPACT_ATOMS: atom_id res chain seq x y z
N MET A 1 -27.41 44.98 11.59
CA MET A 1 -27.92 46.19 10.88
C MET A 1 -27.21 46.28 9.52
N LYS A 2 -27.99 46.55 8.45
CA LYS A 2 -27.67 46.77 7.04
C LYS A 2 -27.39 45.50 6.25
N LYS A 3 -28.28 44.83 5.56
CA LYS A 3 -29.20 45.12 4.39
C LYS A 3 -28.48 45.84 3.25
N LEU A 4 -28.40 45.17 2.09
CA LEU A 4 -28.78 45.60 0.72
C LEU A 4 -28.31 44.52 -0.25
N LEU A 5 -29.13 43.78 -0.95
CA LEU A 5 -30.04 44.04 -2.08
C LEU A 5 -29.33 44.16 -3.45
N LEU A 6 -29.72 43.17 -4.31
CA LEU A 6 -30.07 43.25 -5.74
C LEU A 6 -28.91 43.55 -6.74
N VAL A 7 -28.79 42.76 -7.82
CA VAL A 7 -29.54 42.93 -9.09
C VAL A 7 -29.31 41.73 -10.01
N ALA A 8 -30.36 41.27 -10.62
CA ALA A 8 -30.46 40.29 -11.70
C ALA A 8 -30.01 40.86 -13.04
N SER A 9 -29.47 40.05 -13.92
CA SER A 9 -29.51 40.33 -15.36
C SER A 9 -29.58 39.01 -16.16
N ILE A 10 -30.72 38.86 -16.77
CA ILE A 10 -31.09 37.86 -17.77
C ILE A 10 -30.52 38.31 -19.12
N SER A 11 -29.87 37.44 -19.86
CA SER A 11 -29.66 37.64 -21.28
C SER A 11 -29.86 36.32 -22.03
N LEU A 12 -31.01 36.21 -22.64
CA LEU A 12 -31.40 35.27 -23.68
C LEU A 12 -30.72 35.65 -25.00
N LEU A 13 -30.01 34.75 -25.63
CA LEU A 13 -29.72 34.84 -27.06
C LEU A 13 -29.87 33.44 -27.68
N SER A 14 -31.00 33.31 -28.36
CA SER A 14 -31.34 32.27 -29.33
C SER A 14 -30.44 32.40 -30.56
N GLY A 15 -29.87 31.34 -31.02
CA GLY A 15 -29.16 31.24 -32.28
C GLY A 15 -29.34 29.87 -32.90
N CYS A 16 -30.45 29.67 -33.64
CA CYS A 16 -30.57 28.52 -34.54
C CYS A 16 -29.71 28.75 -35.77
N HIS A 17 -28.75 27.88 -36.06
CA HIS A 17 -28.22 27.73 -37.41
C HIS A 17 -28.46 26.29 -37.86
N LEU A 18 -29.47 26.15 -38.73
CA LEU A 18 -29.59 25.01 -39.62
C LEU A 18 -28.46 25.09 -40.65
N PHE A 19 -27.54 24.15 -40.62
CA PHE A 19 -26.68 23.82 -41.74
C PHE A 19 -26.94 22.38 -42.16
N THR A 20 -27.68 22.24 -43.24
CA THR A 20 -27.86 21.00 -43.97
C THR A 20 -26.61 20.80 -44.82
N GLN A 21 -25.73 19.88 -44.44
CA GLN A 21 -24.68 19.41 -45.29
C GLN A 21 -24.63 17.89 -45.25
N SER A 22 -25.06 17.27 -46.33
CA SER A 22 -24.92 15.85 -46.64
C SER A 22 -23.43 15.55 -46.77
N GLY A 23 -22.82 15.04 -45.72
CA GLY A 23 -21.46 14.52 -45.70
C GLY A 23 -21.53 13.11 -45.19
N THR A 24 -21.14 12.17 -46.06
CA THR A 24 -20.97 10.73 -45.77
C THR A 24 -20.00 10.61 -44.55
N SER A 25 -20.53 10.47 -43.35
CA SER A 25 -19.76 10.25 -42.16
C SER A 25 -19.28 8.80 -42.14
N THR A 26 -18.08 8.59 -42.58
CA THR A 26 -17.31 7.37 -42.23
C THR A 26 -17.12 7.41 -40.72
N THR A 27 -17.95 6.67 -39.99
CA THR A 27 -17.80 6.46 -38.57
C THR A 27 -16.54 5.65 -38.32
N THR A 28 -15.42 6.35 -38.15
CA THR A 28 -14.22 5.76 -37.59
C THR A 28 -14.54 5.44 -36.14
N SER A 29 -14.90 4.20 -35.88
CA SER A 29 -15.01 3.65 -34.51
C SER A 29 -13.62 3.76 -33.89
N GLN A 30 -13.42 4.82 -33.09
CA GLN A 30 -12.27 4.90 -32.20
C GLN A 30 -12.31 3.67 -31.30
N PRO A 31 -11.24 2.89 -31.19
CA PRO A 31 -11.23 1.77 -30.26
C PRO A 31 -11.52 2.32 -28.87
N GLN A 32 -12.68 2.01 -28.32
CA GLN A 32 -12.93 2.18 -26.89
C GLN A 32 -11.89 1.29 -26.21
N THR A 33 -10.85 1.92 -25.65
CA THR A 33 -9.93 1.26 -24.74
C THR A 33 -10.81 0.81 -23.58
N SER A 34 -11.13 -0.47 -23.56
CA SER A 34 -11.75 -1.10 -22.39
C SER A 34 -10.82 -0.79 -21.24
N VAL A 35 -11.31 -0.03 -20.28
CA VAL A 35 -10.60 0.14 -19.00
C VAL A 35 -10.62 -1.26 -18.39
N ASP A 36 -9.52 -2.00 -18.54
CA ASP A 36 -9.38 -3.33 -17.98
C ASP A 36 -9.63 -3.22 -16.48
N THR A 37 -10.77 -3.73 -16.05
CA THR A 37 -11.13 -3.74 -14.64
C THR A 37 -10.09 -4.55 -13.89
N LEU A 38 -9.41 -3.94 -12.92
CA LEU A 38 -8.43 -4.63 -12.10
C LEU A 38 -9.04 -5.85 -11.44
N THR A 39 -8.35 -6.96 -11.55
CA THR A 39 -8.73 -8.24 -10.94
C THR A 39 -7.58 -8.78 -10.09
N ALA A 40 -7.85 -9.79 -9.27
CA ALA A 40 -6.83 -10.46 -8.45
C ALA A 40 -5.63 -10.94 -9.28
N LYS A 41 -5.84 -11.38 -10.52
CA LYS A 41 -4.76 -11.88 -11.41
C LYS A 41 -3.65 -10.87 -11.64
N HIS A 42 -3.96 -9.56 -11.64
CA HIS A 42 -2.97 -8.51 -11.84
C HIS A 42 -1.96 -8.41 -10.68
N PHE A 43 -2.33 -8.90 -9.50
CA PHE A 43 -1.51 -8.82 -8.29
C PHE A 43 -0.73 -10.09 -7.99
N VAL A 44 -1.01 -11.18 -8.69
CA VAL A 44 -0.28 -12.45 -8.51
C VAL A 44 1.22 -12.26 -8.71
N GLY A 45 2.01 -12.91 -7.84
CA GLY A 45 3.47 -12.90 -7.86
C GLY A 45 4.10 -12.04 -6.77
N ARG A 46 5.39 -11.73 -6.93
CA ARG A 46 6.20 -11.05 -5.92
C ARG A 46 6.15 -9.53 -6.10
N TRP A 47 6.03 -8.83 -4.97
CA TRP A 47 6.04 -7.39 -4.88
C TRP A 47 6.94 -6.92 -3.74
N ASN A 48 7.75 -5.89 -3.99
CA ASN A 48 8.45 -5.12 -2.98
C ASN A 48 7.62 -3.88 -2.67
N CYS A 49 7.22 -3.72 -1.42
CA CYS A 49 6.37 -2.62 -0.99
C CYS A 49 7.13 -1.74 0.02
N GLU A 50 6.92 -0.45 -0.08
CA GLU A 50 7.42 0.56 0.85
C GLU A 50 6.26 1.40 1.34
N MET A 51 6.22 1.68 2.63
CA MET A 51 5.25 2.57 3.26
C MET A 51 5.95 3.81 3.79
N ASP A 52 5.20 4.90 3.97
CA ASP A 52 5.67 6.11 4.63
C ASP A 52 6.98 6.68 4.05
N GLY A 53 7.15 6.61 2.73
CA GLY A 53 8.31 7.15 2.04
C GLY A 53 9.60 6.36 2.20
N GLY A 54 9.52 5.06 2.45
CA GLY A 54 10.69 4.17 2.52
C GLY A 54 11.51 4.33 3.80
N LYS A 55 10.91 4.79 4.90
CA LYS A 55 11.58 4.86 6.20
C LYS A 55 12.13 3.51 6.61
N VAL A 56 13.23 3.50 7.35
CA VAL A 56 13.84 2.27 7.86
C VAL A 56 12.81 1.41 8.57
N GLY A 57 12.71 0.12 8.21
CA GLY A 57 11.72 -0.81 8.75
C GLY A 57 10.31 -0.68 8.13
N SER A 58 10.12 0.13 7.08
CA SER A 58 8.85 0.23 6.37
C SER A 58 8.79 -0.60 5.09
N SER A 59 9.90 -1.18 4.67
CA SER A 59 9.99 -2.04 3.47
C SER A 59 9.57 -3.47 3.77
N ASN A 60 8.85 -4.06 2.84
CA ASN A 60 8.47 -5.47 2.91
C ASN A 60 8.40 -6.09 1.52
N GLN A 61 8.45 -7.41 1.48
CA GLN A 61 8.20 -8.21 0.31
C GLN A 61 6.97 -9.07 0.54
N VAL A 62 6.06 -9.10 -0.43
CA VAL A 62 4.91 -9.99 -0.39
C VAL A 62 4.88 -10.83 -1.66
N ASN A 63 4.59 -12.11 -1.52
CA ASN A 63 4.33 -13.03 -2.63
C ASN A 63 2.86 -13.47 -2.57
N LEU A 64 2.12 -13.18 -3.63
CA LEU A 64 0.68 -13.42 -3.77
C LEU A 64 0.47 -14.58 -4.74
N GLY A 65 0.08 -15.74 -4.21
CA GLY A 65 -0.20 -16.94 -4.99
C GLY A 65 -1.55 -16.85 -5.73
N GLU A 66 -1.66 -17.53 -6.86
CA GLU A 66 -2.93 -17.69 -7.59
C GLU A 66 -3.99 -18.44 -6.76
N ASP A 67 -3.53 -19.28 -5.85
CA ASP A 67 -4.33 -20.03 -4.87
C ASP A 67 -4.87 -19.18 -3.71
N GLY A 68 -4.61 -17.87 -3.72
CA GLY A 68 -4.99 -16.95 -2.65
C GLY A 68 -4.08 -17.01 -1.42
N VAL A 69 -2.95 -17.72 -1.47
CA VAL A 69 -1.96 -17.73 -0.39
C VAL A 69 -1.11 -16.45 -0.45
N ALA A 70 -0.88 -15.83 0.71
CA ALA A 70 0.04 -14.71 0.87
C ALA A 70 1.21 -15.10 1.76
N LYS A 71 2.43 -14.81 1.29
CA LYS A 71 3.66 -14.89 2.08
C LYS A 71 4.29 -13.51 2.18
N TYR A 72 4.54 -13.07 3.38
CA TYR A 72 5.07 -11.74 3.68
C TYR A 72 6.40 -11.85 4.43
N VAL A 73 7.34 -11.01 4.04
CA VAL A 73 8.60 -10.79 4.77
C VAL A 73 8.79 -9.28 4.89
N GLY A 74 8.98 -8.79 6.10
CA GLY A 74 9.22 -7.37 6.34
C GLY A 74 10.23 -7.16 7.46
N LEU A 75 10.76 -5.94 7.53
CA LEU A 75 11.65 -5.51 8.59
C LEU A 75 10.92 -4.56 9.53
N ILE A 76 11.14 -4.72 10.82
CA ILE A 76 10.73 -3.79 11.86
C ILE A 76 11.99 -3.20 12.47
N ALA A 77 12.12 -1.89 12.43
CA ALA A 77 13.20 -1.16 13.08
C ALA A 77 12.68 -0.47 14.35
N MET A 78 13.45 -0.60 15.43
CA MET A 78 13.05 -0.10 16.76
C MET A 78 14.24 0.56 17.47
N PRO A 79 14.01 1.66 18.21
CA PRO A 79 12.82 2.53 18.19
C PRO A 79 12.56 3.13 16.80
N LYS A 80 11.34 3.57 16.51
CA LYS A 80 10.98 4.08 15.18
C LYS A 80 11.72 5.36 14.77
N GLU A 81 11.94 6.24 15.73
CA GLU A 81 12.55 7.56 15.51
C GLU A 81 14.08 7.48 15.33
N ASN A 82 14.72 6.55 16.04
CA ASN A 82 16.15 6.31 15.97
C ASN A 82 16.43 4.81 16.07
N PRO A 83 16.37 4.08 14.95
CA PRO A 83 16.48 2.63 14.93
C PRO A 83 17.84 2.12 15.42
N ALA A 84 17.82 1.45 16.56
CA ALA A 84 18.99 0.77 17.15
C ALA A 84 18.93 -0.76 16.95
N PHE A 85 17.73 -1.29 16.65
CA PHE A 85 17.48 -2.74 16.50
C PHE A 85 16.66 -3.02 15.25
N GLN A 86 16.85 -4.17 14.65
CA GLN A 86 16.12 -4.60 13.48
C GLN A 86 15.68 -6.06 13.60
N PHE A 87 14.41 -6.32 13.29
CA PHE A 87 13.81 -7.65 13.36
C PHE A 87 13.15 -7.96 12.03
N GLU A 88 13.35 -9.16 11.52
CA GLU A 88 12.62 -9.68 10.38
C GLU A 88 11.34 -10.35 10.86
N VAL A 89 10.24 -10.01 10.22
CA VAL A 89 8.93 -10.62 10.44
C VAL A 89 8.53 -11.37 9.19
N THR A 90 8.26 -12.67 9.34
CA THR A 90 7.61 -13.46 8.29
C THR A 90 6.17 -13.73 8.67
N ARG A 91 5.27 -13.72 7.68
CA ARG A 91 3.85 -13.99 7.88
C ARG A 91 3.31 -14.85 6.76
N ASP A 92 2.49 -15.83 7.10
CA ASP A 92 1.75 -16.67 6.16
C ASP A 92 0.25 -16.50 6.37
N GLY A 93 -0.47 -16.42 5.29
CA GLY A 93 -1.92 -16.22 5.33
C GLY A 93 -2.56 -16.29 3.95
N THR A 94 -3.66 -15.59 3.81
CA THR A 94 -4.41 -15.50 2.56
C THR A 94 -4.54 -14.05 2.12
N TRP A 95 -4.80 -13.87 0.84
CA TRP A 95 -5.09 -12.57 0.26
C TRP A 95 -6.27 -12.65 -0.70
N SER A 96 -6.88 -11.51 -0.92
CA SER A 96 -7.92 -11.31 -1.93
C SER A 96 -7.87 -9.89 -2.46
N PHE A 97 -8.50 -9.67 -3.62
CA PHE A 97 -8.65 -8.35 -4.21
C PHE A 97 -10.11 -8.15 -4.65
N ALA A 98 -10.72 -7.09 -4.16
CA ALA A 98 -12.06 -6.66 -4.54
C ALA A 98 -12.21 -5.15 -4.33
N ASN A 99 -12.98 -4.47 -5.17
CA ASN A 99 -13.30 -3.05 -5.03
C ASN A 99 -12.04 -2.17 -4.83
N ASN A 100 -11.03 -2.37 -5.67
CA ASN A 100 -9.73 -1.71 -5.59
C ASN A 100 -9.05 -1.84 -4.21
N THR A 101 -9.30 -2.92 -3.51
CA THR A 101 -8.72 -3.17 -2.18
C THR A 101 -8.06 -4.54 -2.13
N LEU A 102 -6.78 -4.57 -1.75
CA LEU A 102 -6.09 -5.79 -1.35
C LEU A 102 -6.38 -6.05 0.13
N ALA A 103 -6.83 -7.25 0.44
CA ALA A 103 -7.07 -7.71 1.81
C ALA A 103 -6.11 -8.85 2.15
N TYR A 104 -5.45 -8.77 3.30
CA TYR A 104 -4.60 -9.82 3.83
C TYR A 104 -5.13 -10.32 5.17
N VAL A 105 -5.15 -11.64 5.35
CA VAL A 105 -5.47 -12.29 6.62
C VAL A 105 -4.32 -13.21 6.98
N PHE A 106 -3.45 -12.77 7.88
CA PHE A 106 -2.30 -13.58 8.32
C PHE A 106 -2.68 -14.48 9.50
N LYS A 107 -2.32 -15.75 9.41
CA LYS A 107 -2.61 -16.79 10.41
C LYS A 107 -1.38 -17.22 11.19
N LYS A 108 -0.20 -17.14 10.57
CA LYS A 108 1.07 -17.49 11.18
C LYS A 108 2.04 -16.32 11.06
N SER A 109 2.79 -16.07 12.11
CA SER A 109 3.85 -15.05 12.11
C SER A 109 5.04 -15.58 12.88
N SER A 110 6.25 -15.27 12.41
CA SER A 110 7.48 -15.49 13.14
C SER A 110 8.32 -14.21 13.14
N VAL A 111 9.17 -14.08 14.15
CA VAL A 111 10.07 -12.93 14.30
C VAL A 111 11.46 -13.47 14.58
N LYS A 112 12.44 -12.98 13.86
CA LYS A 112 13.86 -13.24 14.11
C LYS A 112 14.67 -11.95 14.15
N ARG A 113 15.83 -12.00 14.80
CA ARG A 113 16.79 -10.89 14.80
C ARG A 113 17.39 -10.73 13.41
N ALA A 114 17.50 -9.50 12.95
CA ALA A 114 18.06 -9.14 11.65
C ALA A 114 18.92 -7.86 11.76
N HIS A 115 19.70 -7.80 12.85
CA HIS A 115 20.56 -6.65 13.12
C HIS A 115 21.68 -6.55 12.10
N THR A 116 22.04 -5.31 11.73
CA THR A 116 23.27 -5.04 10.98
C THR A 116 24.50 -5.24 11.87
N ASP A 117 25.68 -5.36 11.28
CA ASP A 117 26.93 -5.50 12.04
C ASP A 117 27.15 -4.32 13.00
N ALA A 118 26.81 -3.10 12.58
CA ALA A 118 26.90 -1.92 13.44
C ALA A 118 25.97 -2.01 14.66
N MET A 119 24.75 -2.51 14.48
CA MET A 119 23.81 -2.75 15.59
C MET A 119 24.34 -3.85 16.52
N LEU A 120 24.86 -4.95 15.96
CA LEU A 120 25.44 -6.04 16.74
C LEU A 120 26.62 -5.58 17.60
N ASN A 121 27.51 -4.77 17.05
CA ASN A 121 28.63 -4.19 17.79
C ASN A 121 28.15 -3.36 18.97
N ASN A 122 27.14 -2.52 18.78
CA ASN A 122 26.56 -1.72 19.84
C ASN A 122 25.88 -2.58 20.92
N ILE A 123 25.09 -3.57 20.52
CA ILE A 123 24.41 -4.50 21.45
C ILE A 123 25.45 -5.28 22.29
N ASN A 124 26.55 -5.72 21.68
CA ASN A 124 27.56 -6.52 22.36
C ASN A 124 28.46 -5.72 23.29
N SER A 125 28.61 -4.40 23.06
CA SER A 125 29.48 -3.54 23.87
C SER A 125 28.78 -2.96 25.10
N ASP A 126 27.44 -2.99 25.18
CA ASP A 126 26.68 -2.34 26.22
C ASP A 126 25.57 -3.27 26.76
N LYS A 127 25.62 -3.55 28.07
CA LYS A 127 24.65 -4.42 28.75
C LYS A 127 23.23 -3.85 28.80
N ASP A 128 23.11 -2.53 28.88
CA ASP A 128 21.79 -1.88 28.90
C ASP A 128 21.15 -1.91 27.52
N VAL A 129 21.95 -1.69 26.48
CA VAL A 129 21.50 -1.84 25.08
C VAL A 129 21.09 -3.30 24.81
N GLN A 130 21.85 -4.27 25.32
CA GLN A 130 21.49 -5.70 25.20
C GLN A 130 20.17 -6.03 25.92
N ALA A 131 19.94 -5.47 27.09
CA ALA A 131 18.69 -5.67 27.84
C ALA A 131 17.51 -5.05 27.10
N MET A 132 17.66 -3.83 26.56
CA MET A 132 16.67 -3.13 25.75
C MET A 132 16.32 -3.91 24.46
N GLU A 133 17.33 -4.46 23.78
CA GLU A 133 17.12 -5.32 22.60
C GLU A 133 16.22 -6.51 22.92
N LYS A 134 16.48 -7.21 24.02
CA LYS A 134 15.69 -8.38 24.46
C LYS A 134 14.23 -7.99 24.74
N GLU A 135 14.01 -6.84 25.32
CA GLU A 135 12.67 -6.31 25.59
C GLU A 135 11.92 -6.00 24.30
N TYR A 136 12.53 -5.26 23.36
CA TYR A 136 11.93 -4.99 22.05
C TYR A 136 11.64 -6.27 21.27
N PHE A 137 12.58 -7.21 21.22
CA PHE A 137 12.38 -8.50 20.56
C PHE A 137 11.18 -9.26 21.13
N SER A 138 11.09 -9.34 22.47
CA SER A 138 10.00 -10.01 23.17
C SER A 138 8.64 -9.31 22.90
N SER A 139 8.63 -8.01 22.91
CA SER A 139 7.43 -7.21 22.62
C SER A 139 6.95 -7.42 21.19
N VAL A 140 7.84 -7.32 20.20
CA VAL A 140 7.52 -7.56 18.79
C VAL A 140 7.00 -8.98 18.58
N LYS A 141 7.69 -9.97 19.17
CA LYS A 141 7.28 -11.37 19.09
C LYS A 141 5.89 -11.61 19.69
N ALA A 142 5.61 -11.03 20.86
CA ALA A 142 4.29 -11.12 21.50
C ALA A 142 3.17 -10.49 20.66
N GLN A 143 3.44 -9.32 20.06
CA GLN A 143 2.48 -8.66 19.17
C GLN A 143 2.18 -9.50 17.92
N MET A 144 3.20 -10.09 17.31
CA MET A 144 3.04 -10.91 16.10
C MET A 144 2.39 -12.27 16.36
N SER A 145 2.51 -12.79 17.57
CA SER A 145 1.95 -14.11 17.97
C SER A 145 0.46 -14.05 18.35
N LYS A 146 -0.17 -12.88 18.38
CA LYS A 146 -1.60 -12.77 18.69
C LYS A 146 -2.44 -13.45 17.63
N ALA A 147 -3.23 -14.45 18.03
CA ALA A 147 -3.95 -15.35 17.15
C ALA A 147 -5.03 -14.68 16.27
N ASN A 148 -5.56 -13.54 16.68
CA ASN A 148 -6.64 -12.83 15.99
C ASN A 148 -6.16 -11.50 15.43
N GLN A 149 -5.30 -11.54 14.42
CA GLN A 149 -4.91 -10.32 13.72
C GLN A 149 -6.06 -9.90 12.79
N LYS A 150 -6.46 -8.64 12.91
CA LYS A 150 -7.47 -8.05 12.01
C LYS A 150 -6.95 -8.10 10.57
N PRO A 151 -7.85 -8.27 9.58
CA PRO A 151 -7.46 -8.14 8.18
C PRO A 151 -6.77 -6.80 7.92
N ILE A 152 -5.70 -6.84 7.13
CA ILE A 152 -5.04 -5.64 6.62
C ILE A 152 -5.70 -5.29 5.30
N MET A 153 -6.28 -4.09 5.22
CA MET A 153 -6.97 -3.60 4.04
C MET A 153 -6.13 -2.47 3.43
N LEU A 154 -5.71 -2.64 2.17
CA LEU A 154 -4.93 -1.67 1.44
C LEU A 154 -5.71 -1.22 0.20
N LYS A 155 -6.09 0.04 0.13
CA LYS A 155 -6.64 0.63 -1.10
C LYS A 155 -5.54 0.70 -2.15
N VAL A 156 -5.88 0.32 -3.38
CA VAL A 156 -4.98 0.34 -4.53
C VAL A 156 -5.36 1.46 -5.46
N SER A 157 -4.38 2.18 -5.95
CA SER A 157 -4.51 3.19 -7.00
C SER A 157 -3.28 3.20 -7.90
N ASN A 158 -3.35 3.92 -9.03
CA ASN A 158 -2.24 4.13 -9.96
C ASN A 158 -1.56 2.82 -10.38
N PHE A 159 -2.38 1.80 -10.70
CA PHE A 159 -1.88 0.48 -11.07
C PHE A 159 -1.21 0.50 -12.45
N SER A 160 -0.07 -0.18 -12.55
CA SER A 160 0.57 -0.63 -13.79
C SER A 160 1.07 -2.06 -13.59
N GLN A 161 1.53 -2.72 -14.65
CA GLN A 161 2.07 -4.08 -14.56
C GLN A 161 3.26 -4.20 -13.59
N HIS A 162 3.99 -3.11 -13.36
CA HIS A 162 5.23 -3.09 -12.57
C HIS A 162 5.11 -2.34 -11.24
N ARG A 163 4.06 -1.56 -11.05
CA ARG A 163 3.92 -0.69 -9.88
C ARG A 163 2.47 -0.36 -9.58
N PHE A 164 2.15 -0.16 -8.31
CA PHE A 164 0.91 0.45 -7.84
C PHE A 164 1.11 1.18 -6.52
N THR A 165 0.20 2.10 -6.24
CA THR A 165 0.15 2.83 -4.97
C THR A 165 -0.79 2.09 -4.01
N ILE A 166 -0.44 2.08 -2.74
CA ILE A 166 -1.27 1.55 -1.65
C ILE A 166 -1.52 2.63 -0.62
N SER A 167 -2.71 2.62 -0.02
CA SER A 167 -3.01 3.42 1.16
C SER A 167 -3.80 2.63 2.20
N GLN A 168 -3.61 2.98 3.46
CA GLN A 168 -4.24 2.34 4.61
C GLN A 168 -4.61 3.39 5.65
N THR A 169 -5.84 3.33 6.17
CA THR A 169 -6.25 4.13 7.31
C THR A 169 -5.94 3.36 8.60
N VAL A 170 -5.15 3.95 9.49
CA VAL A 170 -4.81 3.42 10.81
C VAL A 170 -5.22 4.44 11.86
N GLY A 171 -6.28 4.15 12.59
CA GLY A 171 -6.93 5.16 13.46
C GLY A 171 -7.44 6.33 12.62
N ASN A 172 -7.00 7.54 12.94
CA ASN A 172 -7.36 8.78 12.23
C ASN A 172 -6.30 9.21 11.18
N SER A 173 -5.29 8.39 10.94
CA SER A 173 -4.19 8.72 10.03
C SER A 173 -4.25 7.85 8.78
N GLU A 174 -4.07 8.47 7.62
CA GLU A 174 -3.85 7.78 6.37
C GLU A 174 -2.34 7.59 6.15
N ARG A 175 -1.95 6.35 5.87
CA ARG A 175 -0.58 5.98 5.49
C ARG A 175 -0.60 5.56 4.03
N SER A 176 0.39 5.98 3.28
CA SER A 176 0.52 5.64 1.87
C SER A 176 1.89 5.04 1.56
N GLY A 177 1.96 4.36 0.44
CA GLY A 177 3.17 3.73 -0.04
C GLY A 177 3.01 3.24 -1.46
N HIS A 178 3.98 2.50 -1.92
CA HIS A 178 3.94 1.90 -3.25
C HIS A 178 4.51 0.49 -3.22
N CYS A 179 4.05 -0.33 -4.15
CA CYS A 179 4.58 -1.65 -4.42
C CYS A 179 5.14 -1.68 -5.84
N SER A 180 6.27 -2.35 -6.03
CA SER A 180 6.89 -2.57 -7.34
C SER A 180 7.29 -4.03 -7.52
N ARG A 181 7.27 -4.51 -8.77
CA ARG A 181 7.84 -5.82 -9.10
C ARG A 181 9.35 -5.79 -8.85
N PRO A 182 9.94 -6.87 -8.29
CA PRO A 182 11.38 -7.01 -8.30
C PRO A 182 11.90 -6.92 -9.74
N MET A 183 13.01 -6.24 -9.96
CA MET A 183 13.68 -6.28 -11.25
C MET A 183 14.15 -7.71 -11.51
N ALA A 184 13.91 -8.22 -12.71
CA ALA A 184 14.52 -9.47 -13.14
C ALA A 184 16.04 -9.25 -13.23
N ASN A 185 16.80 -10.05 -12.49
CA ASN A 185 18.26 -10.12 -12.64
C ASN A 185 18.61 -10.94 -13.88
#